data_0eeb4e88ace43deeef16acbf966c5631
#
_entry.id   0eeb4e88ace43deeef16acbf966c5631
#
_cell.length_a   1.000
_cell.length_b   1.000
_cell.length_c   1.000
_cell.angle_alpha   90.00
_cell.angle_beta   90.00
_cell.angle_gamma   90.00
#
_symmetry.space_group_name_H-M   'P 1'
#
loop_
_entity.id
_entity.type
_entity.pdbx_description
1 polymer ?
#
loop_
_entity_poly.entity_id
_entity_poly.type
_entity_poly.pdbx_seq_one_letter_code
_entity_poly.pdbx_strand_id
1 'polypeptide(L)'
;MNRSCWKMLGSAALLAAGCGTETEEIPPAQLGTCMGQTASVIRGAITTDTTFTADKRYILSGRVDVTNKATLTIKPGTILCGDADQLMMNVSYLNIDLDAKLIADGTKDQPIVFTSSRPVGQRRPQDWGGIVLRGHAPINNPPDSGKGPETTCISAEANAGMYGPCGTIRPTDSSGVLRYVRIEFAGREFAPDKELNSLSLYAVGSGTTLDYIQVHRGSDDGIEFFGGTANLSHAVSSACQDDAFDWEFGWVGKGQFWVAMQDLNIGNNGFEADNNRMNAALEPHSNPMISNVTLLGLGQGVVPGGSDKRQGIALRSGVNAKLSNMIVSGFSDVGVFFEEATIAQALAGKVSLTQSLFWQNGKTGESRNISDVTLVGATSFDVRAWVMGQPGNLEADPMLVDPFNPTAPKLTLKPGSPALTGGTPPSDSFFQPVTHIGALGTDDWTAGWTSFPAN
;
A
#
# COMPACT_ATOMS: atom_id res chain seq x y z
N MET A 1 60.43 -38.32 20.88
CA MET A 1 60.57 -39.27 21.99
C MET A 1 59.20 -39.69 22.46
N ASN A 2 58.95 -41.00 22.45
CA ASN A 2 57.94 -41.83 23.07
C ASN A 2 56.43 -41.50 22.68
N ARG A 3 55.80 -42.26 21.82
CA ARG A 3 55.27 -43.64 21.83
C ARG A 3 54.40 -43.96 23.06
N SER A 4 53.10 -44.18 22.83
CA SER A 4 52.52 -45.48 23.21
C SER A 4 51.13 -45.64 22.55
N CYS A 5 51.05 -46.68 21.75
CA CYS A 5 49.87 -47.33 21.19
C CYS A 5 49.19 -48.19 22.26
N TRP A 6 47.86 -48.25 22.31
CA TRP A 6 47.21 -49.49 22.83
C TRP A 6 45.99 -49.79 21.96
N LYS A 7 46.07 -50.94 21.32
CA LYS A 7 44.96 -51.66 20.67
C LYS A 7 44.18 -52.39 21.74
N MET A 8 42.86 -52.42 21.60
CA MET A 8 42.10 -53.62 22.01
C MET A 8 40.96 -53.86 21.00
N LEU A 9 40.94 -55.13 20.62
CA LEU A 9 39.91 -55.78 19.83
C LEU A 9 38.63 -56.05 20.67
N GLY A 10 37.49 -56.13 20.00
CA GLY A 10 36.50 -57.05 20.47
C GLY A 10 35.04 -56.70 20.20
N SER A 11 34.45 -57.45 19.33
CA SER A 11 33.04 -57.88 19.26
C SER A 11 32.08 -57.13 18.37
N ALA A 12 31.84 -57.70 17.22
CA ALA A 12 30.69 -57.41 16.37
C ALA A 12 29.39 -57.87 17.08
N ALA A 13 28.44 -56.96 17.24
CA ALA A 13 27.05 -57.29 17.50
C ALA A 13 26.23 -56.74 16.33
N LEU A 14 25.66 -57.63 15.53
CA LEU A 14 24.59 -57.28 14.61
C LEU A 14 23.40 -56.76 15.41
N LEU A 15 23.05 -55.51 15.25
CA LEU A 15 21.76 -54.95 15.64
C LEU A 15 20.97 -54.67 14.38
N ALA A 16 19.80 -55.34 14.32
CA ALA A 16 18.80 -55.15 13.30
C ALA A 16 18.36 -53.70 13.17
N ALA A 17 18.47 -53.15 11.99
CA ALA A 17 17.90 -51.84 11.65
C ALA A 17 16.37 -51.94 11.73
N GLY A 18 15.81 -51.53 12.85
CA GLY A 18 14.41 -51.17 12.96
C GLY A 18 14.24 -49.83 12.25
N CYS A 19 13.48 -49.83 11.16
CA CYS A 19 13.00 -48.61 10.50
C CYS A 19 12.00 -47.93 11.44
N GLY A 20 12.50 -47.16 12.40
CA GLY A 20 11.71 -46.23 13.18
C GLY A 20 11.56 -44.96 12.36
N THR A 21 10.33 -44.66 11.95
CA THR A 21 9.97 -43.30 11.51
C THR A 21 10.19 -42.39 12.71
N GLU A 22 11.31 -41.68 12.71
CA GLU A 22 11.48 -40.51 13.59
C GLU A 22 10.42 -39.50 13.13
N THR A 23 9.35 -39.40 13.89
CA THR A 23 8.49 -38.21 13.84
C THR A 23 9.37 -37.07 14.33
N GLU A 24 9.77 -36.15 13.42
CA GLU A 24 10.33 -34.87 13.84
C GLU A 24 9.32 -34.26 14.83
N GLU A 25 9.68 -34.23 16.11
CA GLU A 25 8.96 -33.46 17.10
C GLU A 25 9.04 -32.00 16.68
N ILE A 26 7.91 -31.46 16.23
CA ILE A 26 7.76 -30.00 16.01
C ILE A 26 8.09 -29.34 17.35
N PRO A 27 9.12 -28.49 17.43
CA PRO A 27 9.48 -27.84 18.68
C PRO A 27 8.23 -27.13 19.24
N PRO A 28 8.02 -27.13 20.57
CA PRO A 28 6.84 -26.54 21.17
C PRO A 28 6.70 -25.09 20.69
N ALA A 29 5.49 -24.74 20.19
CA ALA A 29 5.23 -23.43 19.64
C ALA A 29 5.65 -22.34 20.64
N GLN A 30 6.60 -21.50 20.24
CA GLN A 30 7.03 -20.38 21.07
C GLN A 30 5.83 -19.44 21.24
N LEU A 31 5.47 -19.12 22.48
CA LEU A 31 4.37 -18.23 22.80
C LEU A 31 4.88 -16.81 23.04
N GLY A 32 4.12 -15.84 22.59
CA GLY A 32 4.31 -14.42 22.83
C GLY A 32 2.98 -13.74 23.16
N THR A 33 2.92 -12.42 23.11
CA THR A 33 1.69 -11.67 23.34
C THR A 33 1.36 -10.77 22.14
N CYS A 34 0.12 -10.81 21.70
CA CYS A 34 -0.43 -9.95 20.66
C CYS A 34 -1.57 -9.14 21.27
N MET A 35 -1.39 -7.83 21.43
CA MET A 35 -2.31 -6.93 22.14
C MET A 35 -2.68 -7.45 23.55
N GLY A 36 -1.70 -7.96 24.30
CA GLY A 36 -1.89 -8.48 25.66
C GLY A 36 -2.50 -9.88 25.75
N GLN A 37 -2.76 -10.57 24.65
CA GLN A 37 -3.25 -11.95 24.62
C GLN A 37 -2.20 -12.92 24.09
N THR A 38 -2.21 -14.14 24.59
CA THR A 38 -1.29 -15.21 24.14
C THR A 38 -1.41 -15.46 22.66
N ALA A 39 -0.28 -15.59 21.97
CA ALA A 39 -0.19 -15.79 20.54
C ALA A 39 0.94 -16.75 20.17
N SER A 40 0.78 -17.45 19.05
CA SER A 40 1.81 -18.29 18.45
C SER A 40 2.83 -17.44 17.71
N VAL A 41 4.11 -17.60 17.98
CA VAL A 41 5.18 -16.85 17.29
C VAL A 41 5.56 -17.54 16.00
N ILE A 42 5.54 -16.79 14.91
CA ILE A 42 5.93 -17.21 13.56
C ILE A 42 7.25 -16.52 13.21
N ARG A 43 8.23 -17.31 12.76
CA ARG A 43 9.55 -16.81 12.37
C ARG A 43 10.09 -17.52 11.14
N GLY A 44 10.90 -16.80 10.35
CA GLY A 44 11.59 -17.37 9.19
C GLY A 44 10.66 -17.74 8.05
N ALA A 45 10.98 -18.82 7.34
CA ALA A 45 10.31 -19.16 6.09
C ALA A 45 9.13 -20.14 6.28
N ILE A 46 8.01 -19.81 5.65
CA ILE A 46 6.86 -20.70 5.42
C ILE A 46 7.06 -21.30 4.02
N THR A 47 7.50 -22.55 3.96
CA THR A 47 7.91 -23.25 2.71
C THR A 47 6.88 -24.23 2.20
N THR A 48 5.77 -24.43 2.93
CA THR A 48 4.65 -25.31 2.59
C THR A 48 3.33 -24.63 2.87
N ASP A 49 2.28 -25.06 2.21
CA ASP A 49 0.93 -24.51 2.39
C ASP A 49 0.54 -24.53 3.87
N THR A 50 0.20 -23.36 4.38
CA THR A 50 -0.04 -23.12 5.81
C THR A 50 -1.35 -22.36 5.99
N THR A 51 -2.10 -22.68 7.05
CA THR A 51 -3.36 -21.99 7.36
C THR A 51 -3.31 -21.40 8.78
N PHE A 52 -3.65 -20.11 8.89
CA PHE A 52 -3.90 -19.42 10.16
C PHE A 52 -5.41 -19.25 10.38
N THR A 53 -5.87 -19.46 11.61
CA THR A 53 -7.29 -19.52 11.98
C THR A 53 -7.63 -18.53 13.09
N ALA A 54 -8.88 -18.09 13.16
CA ALA A 54 -9.32 -17.05 14.09
C ALA A 54 -9.42 -17.48 15.57
N ASP A 55 -9.34 -18.76 15.85
CA ASP A 55 -9.28 -19.31 17.22
C ASP A 55 -7.94 -19.06 17.91
N LYS A 56 -6.94 -18.58 17.18
CA LYS A 56 -5.60 -18.26 17.65
C LYS A 56 -5.18 -16.85 17.21
N ARG A 57 -4.25 -16.28 17.96
CA ARG A 57 -3.47 -15.10 17.55
C ARG A 57 -2.08 -15.50 17.13
N TYR A 58 -1.49 -14.71 16.24
CA TYR A 58 -0.16 -14.95 15.71
C TYR A 58 0.72 -13.71 15.88
N ILE A 59 2.02 -13.91 16.10
CA ILE A 59 3.02 -12.86 16.07
C ILE A 59 4.02 -13.17 14.98
N LEU A 60 4.19 -12.25 14.05
CA LEU A 60 5.27 -12.25 13.08
C LEU A 60 6.50 -11.64 13.77
N SER A 61 7.54 -12.42 14.00
CA SER A 61 8.75 -11.98 14.74
C SER A 61 9.97 -12.01 13.84
N GLY A 62 10.44 -10.81 13.45
CA GLY A 62 11.38 -10.62 12.36
C GLY A 62 10.73 -10.85 11.00
N ARG A 63 11.52 -10.93 9.96
CA ARG A 63 11.04 -11.23 8.61
C ARG A 63 10.41 -12.63 8.54
N VAL A 64 9.19 -12.71 8.04
CA VAL A 64 8.49 -13.96 7.75
C VAL A 64 8.27 -14.06 6.24
N ASP A 65 8.90 -15.02 5.59
CA ASP A 65 8.83 -15.24 4.15
C ASP A 65 7.88 -16.38 3.81
N VAL A 66 6.88 -16.13 2.97
CA VAL A 66 6.15 -17.20 2.29
C VAL A 66 6.88 -17.46 0.98
N THR A 67 7.50 -18.61 0.83
CA THR A 67 8.42 -18.94 -0.25
C THR A 67 8.20 -20.35 -0.81
N ASN A 68 9.02 -20.78 -1.75
CA ASN A 68 8.90 -22.13 -2.37
C ASN A 68 7.52 -22.38 -2.99
N LYS A 69 6.86 -21.33 -3.53
CA LYS A 69 5.51 -21.38 -4.11
C LYS A 69 4.41 -21.78 -3.12
N ALA A 70 4.70 -21.72 -1.82
CA ALA A 70 3.72 -22.03 -0.78
C ALA A 70 2.58 -21.01 -0.76
N THR A 71 1.44 -21.42 -0.27
CA THR A 71 0.29 -20.57 -0.01
C THR A 71 0.09 -20.40 1.50
N LEU A 72 0.13 -19.16 1.97
CA LEU A 72 -0.34 -18.81 3.30
C LEU A 72 -1.83 -18.43 3.22
N THR A 73 -2.69 -19.24 3.83
CA THR A 73 -4.13 -18.95 3.94
C THR A 73 -4.44 -18.40 5.33
N ILE A 74 -5.09 -17.24 5.39
CA ILE A 74 -5.54 -16.63 6.63
C ILE A 74 -7.07 -16.58 6.62
N LYS A 75 -7.68 -17.20 7.60
CA LYS A 75 -9.15 -17.29 7.68
C LYS A 75 -9.77 -15.99 8.18
N PRO A 76 -11.04 -15.68 7.81
CA PRO A 76 -11.76 -14.51 8.29
C PRO A 76 -11.71 -14.37 9.82
N GLY A 77 -11.55 -13.12 10.32
CA GLY A 77 -11.50 -12.80 11.75
C GLY A 77 -10.15 -13.09 12.44
N THR A 78 -9.15 -13.59 11.71
CA THR A 78 -7.81 -13.85 12.26
C THR A 78 -7.09 -12.53 12.58
N ILE A 79 -6.40 -12.49 13.74
CA ILE A 79 -5.55 -11.37 14.15
C ILE A 79 -4.09 -11.81 14.16
N LEU A 80 -3.27 -11.04 13.42
CA LEU A 80 -1.83 -11.19 13.36
C LEU A 80 -1.15 -9.91 13.87
N CYS A 81 -0.14 -10.05 14.71
CA CYS A 81 0.63 -8.91 15.19
C CYS A 81 2.06 -8.96 14.62
N GLY A 82 2.56 -7.82 14.16
CA GLY A 82 4.00 -7.63 13.98
C GLY A 82 4.66 -7.43 15.34
N ASP A 83 5.76 -8.11 15.60
CA ASP A 83 6.54 -7.99 16.83
C ASP A 83 7.23 -6.61 16.87
N ALA A 84 6.73 -5.75 17.75
CA ALA A 84 7.17 -4.35 17.87
C ALA A 84 8.51 -4.19 18.62
N ASP A 85 8.99 -5.22 19.27
CA ASP A 85 10.19 -5.16 20.11
C ASP A 85 11.46 -5.60 19.37
N GLN A 86 11.37 -5.87 18.05
CA GLN A 86 12.52 -6.20 17.23
C GLN A 86 13.44 -4.98 17.01
N LEU A 87 14.75 -5.26 16.93
CA LEU A 87 15.75 -4.22 16.60
C LEU A 87 15.65 -3.82 15.12
N MET A 88 16.13 -2.63 14.75
CA MET A 88 16.11 -2.11 13.37
C MET A 88 16.65 -3.11 12.33
N MET A 89 17.68 -3.88 12.65
CA MET A 89 18.26 -4.89 11.75
C MET A 89 17.40 -6.16 11.58
N ASN A 90 16.29 -6.28 12.32
CA ASN A 90 15.42 -7.46 12.30
C ASN A 90 13.94 -7.04 12.35
N VAL A 91 13.56 -6.13 11.48
CA VAL A 91 12.17 -5.63 11.39
C VAL A 91 11.21 -6.77 11.12
N SER A 92 10.10 -6.78 11.85
CA SER A 92 9.03 -7.76 11.64
C SER A 92 8.17 -7.35 10.45
N TYR A 93 8.06 -8.18 9.44
CA TYR A 93 7.16 -7.99 8.29
C TYR A 93 6.81 -9.31 7.61
N LEU A 94 5.70 -9.33 6.88
CA LEU A 94 5.29 -10.47 6.07
C LEU A 94 5.69 -10.25 4.62
N ASN A 95 6.48 -11.15 4.07
CA ASN A 95 6.96 -11.09 2.69
C ASN A 95 6.45 -12.27 1.88
N ILE A 96 5.77 -12.00 0.80
CA ILE A 96 5.27 -13.00 -0.15
C ILE A 96 6.21 -13.02 -1.35
N ASP A 97 6.97 -14.10 -1.47
CA ASP A 97 7.96 -14.31 -2.52
C ASP A 97 7.32 -14.50 -3.89
N LEU A 98 8.15 -14.41 -4.93
CA LEU A 98 7.76 -14.73 -6.30
C LEU A 98 7.12 -16.12 -6.37
N ASP A 99 6.01 -16.23 -7.07
CA ASP A 99 5.19 -17.46 -7.22
C ASP A 99 4.51 -17.98 -5.93
N ALA A 100 4.83 -17.44 -4.75
CA ALA A 100 4.09 -17.73 -3.51
C ALA A 100 2.78 -16.93 -3.44
N LYS A 101 1.89 -17.27 -2.51
CA LYS A 101 0.58 -16.64 -2.41
C LYS A 101 0.18 -16.34 -0.97
N LEU A 102 -0.50 -15.21 -0.81
CA LEU A 102 -1.25 -14.87 0.39
C LEU A 102 -2.75 -14.91 0.08
N ILE A 103 -3.49 -15.77 0.75
CA ILE A 103 -4.95 -15.82 0.69
C ILE A 103 -5.49 -15.30 2.01
N ALA A 104 -5.69 -14.00 2.09
CA ALA A 104 -6.29 -13.28 3.22
C ALA A 104 -7.67 -12.78 2.80
N ASP A 105 -8.62 -13.71 2.66
CA ASP A 105 -9.98 -13.45 2.21
C ASP A 105 -10.93 -13.34 3.42
N GLY A 106 -10.94 -12.15 4.04
CA GLY A 106 -11.83 -11.81 5.13
C GLY A 106 -13.26 -11.54 4.67
N THR A 107 -14.10 -11.12 5.60
CA THR A 107 -15.47 -10.66 5.33
C THR A 107 -15.73 -9.34 6.03
N LYS A 108 -16.80 -8.63 5.65
CA LYS A 108 -17.20 -7.39 6.31
C LYS A 108 -17.36 -7.57 7.82
N ASP A 109 -17.97 -8.67 8.25
CA ASP A 109 -18.23 -8.94 9.67
C ASP A 109 -17.03 -9.59 10.39
N GLN A 110 -16.09 -10.15 9.64
CA GLN A 110 -14.89 -10.83 10.14
C GLN A 110 -13.65 -10.40 9.34
N PRO A 111 -13.24 -9.12 9.42
CA PRO A 111 -12.04 -8.67 8.75
C PRO A 111 -10.80 -9.35 9.32
N ILE A 112 -9.79 -9.54 8.48
CA ILE A 112 -8.48 -10.02 8.92
C ILE A 112 -7.68 -8.79 9.34
N VAL A 113 -7.02 -8.85 10.51
CA VAL A 113 -6.33 -7.71 11.09
C VAL A 113 -4.85 -8.01 11.27
N PHE A 114 -4.00 -7.21 10.64
CA PHE A 114 -2.57 -7.15 10.89
C PHE A 114 -2.30 -5.87 11.69
N THR A 115 -1.69 -5.98 12.86
CA THR A 115 -1.51 -4.84 13.76
C THR A 115 -0.23 -4.97 14.59
N SER A 116 0.01 -4.01 15.48
CA SER A 116 1.13 -4.04 16.43
C SER A 116 0.92 -5.08 17.53
N SER A 117 2.01 -5.70 18.01
CA SER A 117 1.99 -6.59 19.18
C SER A 117 1.76 -5.85 20.50
N ARG A 118 1.95 -4.53 20.53
CA ARG A 118 1.77 -3.72 21.75
C ARG A 118 0.32 -3.75 22.25
N PRO A 119 0.12 -3.58 23.56
CA PRO A 119 -1.22 -3.40 24.12
C PRO A 119 -1.96 -2.23 23.47
N VAL A 120 -3.28 -2.33 23.39
CA VAL A 120 -4.15 -1.21 22.98
C VAL A 120 -3.85 0.00 23.88
N GLY A 121 -3.72 1.18 23.28
CA GLY A 121 -3.31 2.41 23.95
C GLY A 121 -1.80 2.66 23.95
N GLN A 122 -0.99 1.73 23.39
CA GLN A 122 0.47 1.86 23.29
C GLN A 122 1.01 1.62 21.88
N ARG A 123 0.12 1.30 20.93
CA ARG A 123 0.48 1.06 19.52
C ARG A 123 0.82 2.40 18.84
N ARG A 124 1.74 2.37 17.91
CA ARG A 124 2.21 3.56 17.18
C ARG A 124 2.73 3.17 15.79
N PRO A 125 2.76 4.12 14.84
CA PRO A 125 3.49 3.93 13.58
C PRO A 125 4.90 3.37 13.82
N GLN A 126 5.43 2.60 12.89
CA GLN A 126 6.73 1.92 12.97
C GLN A 126 6.80 0.73 13.96
N ASP A 127 5.73 0.28 14.54
CA ASP A 127 5.81 -0.88 15.42
C ASP A 127 6.22 -2.16 14.66
N TRP A 128 5.93 -2.23 13.35
CA TRP A 128 6.35 -3.31 12.46
C TRP A 128 6.42 -2.85 10.99
N GLY A 129 6.92 -3.69 10.06
CA GLY A 129 7.22 -3.28 8.71
C GLY A 129 6.02 -3.27 7.76
N GLY A 130 5.03 -4.15 7.95
CA GLY A 130 3.91 -4.25 7.00
C GLY A 130 3.89 -5.52 6.17
N ILE A 131 3.22 -5.47 5.02
CA ILE A 131 3.09 -6.61 4.10
C ILE A 131 3.74 -6.25 2.77
N VAL A 132 4.59 -7.15 2.26
CA VAL A 132 5.26 -7.05 0.97
C VAL A 132 4.75 -8.15 0.05
N LEU A 133 4.22 -7.78 -1.11
CA LEU A 133 3.89 -8.71 -2.19
C LEU A 133 4.88 -8.49 -3.35
N ARG A 134 5.46 -9.57 -3.87
CA ARG A 134 6.36 -9.51 -5.02
C ARG A 134 5.80 -10.31 -6.19
N GLY A 135 5.90 -9.76 -7.40
CA GLY A 135 5.38 -10.37 -8.60
C GLY A 135 6.33 -10.24 -9.80
N HIS A 136 5.85 -10.71 -10.95
CA HIS A 136 6.59 -10.79 -12.21
C HIS A 136 6.04 -9.84 -13.29
N ALA A 137 5.22 -8.89 -12.92
CA ALA A 137 4.65 -7.96 -13.88
C ALA A 137 5.70 -6.94 -14.38
N PRO A 138 5.43 -6.20 -15.48
CA PRO A 138 6.36 -5.22 -16.03
C PRO A 138 6.71 -4.11 -15.04
N ILE A 139 7.95 -3.63 -15.13
CA ILE A 139 8.47 -2.44 -14.44
C ILE A 139 9.33 -1.64 -15.39
N ASN A 140 9.50 -0.35 -15.12
CA ASN A 140 10.41 0.52 -15.89
C ASN A 140 11.70 0.89 -15.14
N ASN A 141 11.95 0.29 -14.00
CA ASN A 141 13.20 0.53 -13.28
C ASN A 141 14.32 -0.34 -13.87
N PRO A 142 15.21 0.22 -14.71
CA PRO A 142 16.29 -0.57 -15.28
C PRO A 142 17.34 -0.81 -14.18
N PRO A 143 17.87 -2.00 -14.09
CA PRO A 143 19.07 -2.20 -13.31
C PRO A 143 20.26 -1.52 -13.99
N ASP A 144 21.26 -1.19 -13.21
CA ASP A 144 22.57 -0.68 -13.67
C ASP A 144 23.29 -1.59 -14.69
N SER A 145 22.71 -2.73 -15.05
CA SER A 145 23.33 -3.79 -15.84
C SER A 145 23.16 -3.65 -17.35
N GLY A 146 22.51 -2.61 -17.87
CA GLY A 146 22.30 -2.41 -19.33
C GLY A 146 21.43 -3.47 -20.00
N LYS A 147 20.75 -4.33 -19.24
CA LYS A 147 19.75 -5.27 -19.77
C LYS A 147 18.39 -4.57 -19.80
N GLY A 148 17.68 -4.71 -20.90
CA GLY A 148 16.39 -4.06 -21.10
C GLY A 148 15.35 -4.44 -20.03
N PRO A 149 14.30 -3.63 -19.87
CA PRO A 149 13.27 -3.81 -18.85
C PRO A 149 12.54 -5.15 -18.90
N GLU A 150 12.58 -5.81 -20.03
CA GLU A 150 11.79 -7.01 -20.33
C GLU A 150 12.28 -8.31 -19.64
N THR A 151 13.47 -8.33 -19.08
CA THR A 151 14.04 -9.57 -18.51
C THR A 151 14.63 -9.39 -17.13
N THR A 152 14.55 -8.22 -16.55
CA THR A 152 15.33 -7.86 -15.37
C THR A 152 14.54 -7.98 -14.10
N CYS A 153 15.16 -8.62 -13.11
CA CYS A 153 14.79 -8.51 -11.72
C CYS A 153 15.57 -7.39 -11.08
N ILE A 154 14.95 -6.66 -10.17
CA ILE A 154 15.60 -5.71 -9.27
C ILE A 154 15.34 -6.09 -7.82
N SER A 155 16.13 -5.54 -6.92
CA SER A 155 15.98 -5.79 -5.48
C SER A 155 14.88 -4.89 -4.92
N ALA A 156 13.94 -5.47 -4.18
CA ALA A 156 13.01 -4.75 -3.37
C ALA A 156 13.70 -4.15 -2.14
N GLU A 157 13.08 -3.16 -1.52
CA GLU A 157 13.54 -2.54 -0.30
C GLU A 157 13.61 -3.55 0.87
N ALA A 158 14.22 -3.14 1.99
CA ALA A 158 14.41 -3.99 3.16
C ALA A 158 15.02 -5.38 2.84
N ASN A 159 15.72 -5.51 1.71
CA ASN A 159 16.22 -6.80 1.21
C ASN A 159 15.11 -7.86 1.09
N ALA A 160 13.86 -7.45 0.85
CA ALA A 160 12.73 -8.37 0.74
C ALA A 160 12.91 -9.42 -0.37
N GLY A 161 13.80 -9.16 -1.32
CA GLY A 161 14.18 -10.08 -2.39
C GLY A 161 14.01 -9.46 -3.77
N MET A 162 14.09 -10.27 -4.81
CA MET A 162 13.99 -9.80 -6.20
C MET A 162 12.54 -9.71 -6.64
N TYR A 163 12.23 -8.76 -7.54
CA TYR A 163 10.92 -8.59 -8.17
C TYR A 163 11.04 -8.12 -9.62
N GLY A 164 9.92 -8.11 -10.34
CA GLY A 164 9.86 -7.76 -11.74
C GLY A 164 9.91 -8.99 -12.66
N PRO A 165 10.11 -8.82 -13.95
CA PRO A 165 10.01 -9.90 -14.94
C PRO A 165 10.81 -11.16 -14.65
N CYS A 166 12.02 -11.04 -14.09
CA CYS A 166 12.86 -12.18 -13.70
C CYS A 166 12.97 -13.26 -14.80
N GLY A 167 13.18 -12.82 -16.04
CA GLY A 167 13.29 -13.67 -17.24
C GLY A 167 11.99 -13.86 -18.02
N THR A 168 10.82 -13.60 -17.43
CA THR A 168 9.52 -13.72 -18.11
C THR A 168 8.53 -12.69 -17.60
N ILE A 169 8.05 -11.83 -18.48
CA ILE A 169 7.00 -10.85 -18.17
C ILE A 169 5.67 -11.59 -17.96
N ARG A 170 5.03 -11.39 -16.80
CA ARG A 170 3.73 -11.96 -16.47
C ARG A 170 2.77 -10.86 -15.96
N PRO A 171 2.13 -10.10 -16.85
CA PRO A 171 1.24 -9.00 -16.45
C PRO A 171 0.03 -9.47 -15.62
N THR A 172 -0.38 -10.73 -15.78
CA THR A 172 -1.50 -11.34 -15.05
C THR A 172 -1.02 -12.24 -13.91
N ASP A 173 0.19 -12.04 -13.44
CA ASP A 173 0.71 -12.72 -12.26
C ASP A 173 -0.20 -12.53 -11.05
N SER A 174 -0.16 -13.48 -10.11
CA SER A 174 -1.01 -13.43 -8.92
C SER A 174 -0.22 -13.75 -7.66
N SER A 175 -0.18 -12.80 -6.75
CA SER A 175 0.33 -12.98 -5.38
C SER A 175 -0.78 -13.41 -4.40
N GLY A 176 -2.01 -13.65 -4.87
CA GLY A 176 -3.12 -14.19 -4.08
C GLY A 176 -4.32 -13.25 -3.94
N VAL A 177 -4.91 -13.20 -2.76
CA VAL A 177 -6.13 -12.44 -2.43
C VAL A 177 -5.94 -11.70 -1.12
N LEU A 178 -6.17 -10.40 -1.10
CA LEU A 178 -6.37 -9.60 0.09
C LEU A 178 -7.75 -8.95 -0.02
N ARG A 179 -8.67 -9.36 0.86
CA ARG A 179 -10.02 -8.80 0.92
C ARG A 179 -10.49 -8.66 2.36
N TYR A 180 -11.08 -7.50 2.69
CA TYR A 180 -11.44 -7.13 4.06
C TYR A 180 -10.26 -7.30 5.01
N VAL A 181 -9.15 -6.66 4.67
CA VAL A 181 -7.89 -6.69 5.44
C VAL A 181 -7.60 -5.31 6.01
N ARG A 182 -7.25 -5.26 7.29
CA ARG A 182 -6.70 -4.06 7.93
C ARG A 182 -5.22 -4.26 8.23
N ILE A 183 -4.40 -3.26 7.93
CA ILE A 183 -2.97 -3.19 8.22
C ILE A 183 -2.75 -1.93 9.05
N GLU A 184 -2.39 -2.10 10.32
CA GLU A 184 -2.36 -1.01 11.29
C GLU A 184 -0.97 -0.86 11.90
N PHE A 185 -0.50 0.40 12.11
CA PHE A 185 0.75 0.75 12.80
C PHE A 185 2.04 0.17 12.17
N ALA A 186 2.04 0.01 10.87
CA ALA A 186 3.15 -0.52 10.08
C ALA A 186 4.13 0.58 9.62
N GLY A 187 4.96 0.28 8.60
CA GLY A 187 5.80 1.26 7.93
C GLY A 187 7.14 1.49 8.63
N ARG A 188 7.81 0.44 9.14
CA ARG A 188 9.04 0.62 9.93
C ARG A 188 10.26 0.88 9.07
N GLU A 189 11.02 1.88 9.47
CA GLU A 189 12.37 2.13 8.98
C GLU A 189 13.30 0.95 9.32
N PHE A 190 14.05 0.45 8.35
CA PHE A 190 15.02 -0.64 8.52
C PHE A 190 16.46 -0.18 8.30
N ALA A 191 16.67 0.97 7.66
CA ALA A 191 17.94 1.68 7.52
C ALA A 191 17.65 3.17 7.31
N PRO A 192 18.59 4.09 7.54
CA PRO A 192 18.39 5.53 7.30
C PRO A 192 17.86 5.82 5.91
N ASP A 193 16.76 6.55 5.82
CA ASP A 193 16.04 6.90 4.59
C ASP A 193 15.59 5.67 3.77
N LYS A 194 15.26 4.57 4.48
CA LYS A 194 14.73 3.33 3.89
C LYS A 194 13.69 2.73 4.81
N GLU A 195 12.47 2.84 4.42
CA GLU A 195 11.29 2.38 5.13
C GLU A 195 10.60 1.24 4.39
N LEU A 196 9.67 0.60 5.07
CA LEU A 196 8.67 -0.27 4.47
C LEU A 196 7.31 0.42 4.57
N ASN A 197 6.52 0.33 3.52
CA ASN A 197 5.15 0.82 3.52
C ASN A 197 4.21 -0.10 4.32
N SER A 198 3.01 0.36 4.62
CA SER A 198 2.01 -0.53 5.22
C SER A 198 1.70 -1.71 4.28
N LEU A 199 1.56 -1.44 2.99
CA LEU A 199 1.41 -2.45 1.93
C LEU A 199 2.29 -2.07 0.72
N SER A 200 3.35 -2.83 0.49
CA SER A 200 4.26 -2.64 -0.66
C SER A 200 3.95 -3.67 -1.76
N LEU A 201 3.73 -3.19 -2.98
CA LEU A 201 3.32 -4.00 -4.14
C LEU A 201 4.40 -3.94 -5.24
N TYR A 202 5.39 -4.82 -5.15
CA TYR A 202 6.53 -4.89 -6.08
C TYR A 202 6.20 -5.71 -7.34
N ALA A 203 5.99 -5.06 -8.46
CA ALA A 203 5.66 -5.69 -9.76
C ALA A 203 4.50 -6.71 -9.67
N VAL A 204 3.51 -6.43 -8.85
CA VAL A 204 2.36 -7.33 -8.65
C VAL A 204 1.48 -7.30 -9.89
N GLY A 205 1.05 -8.48 -10.35
CA GLY A 205 0.23 -8.64 -11.55
C GLY A 205 -1.27 -8.52 -11.30
N SER A 206 -2.02 -8.27 -12.38
CA SER A 206 -3.47 -8.07 -12.35
C SER A 206 -4.29 -9.32 -11.97
N GLY A 207 -3.65 -10.49 -11.86
CA GLY A 207 -4.28 -11.70 -11.32
C GLY A 207 -4.41 -11.70 -9.79
N THR A 208 -3.79 -10.73 -9.09
CA THR A 208 -3.94 -10.55 -7.65
C THR A 208 -5.23 -9.81 -7.34
N THR A 209 -6.01 -10.31 -6.39
CA THR A 209 -7.22 -9.63 -5.91
C THR A 209 -6.87 -8.72 -4.72
N LEU A 210 -7.08 -7.42 -4.88
CA LEU A 210 -6.92 -6.42 -3.83
C LEU A 210 -8.25 -5.65 -3.70
N ASP A 211 -9.00 -5.90 -2.63
CA ASP A 211 -10.34 -5.32 -2.46
C ASP A 211 -10.69 -5.17 -0.97
N TYR A 212 -11.30 -4.04 -0.58
CA TYR A 212 -11.60 -3.73 0.81
C TYR A 212 -10.36 -3.81 1.72
N ILE A 213 -9.36 -2.98 1.44
CA ILE A 213 -8.12 -2.89 2.22
C ILE A 213 -8.08 -1.58 2.97
N GLN A 214 -7.84 -1.63 4.28
CA GLN A 214 -7.52 -0.46 5.08
C GLN A 214 -6.07 -0.51 5.53
N VAL A 215 -5.34 0.57 5.32
CA VAL A 215 -4.07 0.88 6.00
C VAL A 215 -4.30 2.03 6.97
N HIS A 216 -3.72 1.92 8.17
CA HIS A 216 -3.98 2.89 9.23
C HIS A 216 -2.74 3.13 10.08
N ARG A 217 -2.33 4.41 10.19
CA ARG A 217 -1.17 4.84 10.98
C ARG A 217 0.12 4.11 10.60
N GLY A 218 0.40 4.01 9.30
CA GLY A 218 1.71 3.65 8.78
C GLY A 218 2.72 4.79 9.00
N SER A 219 4.00 4.47 9.09
CA SER A 219 5.06 5.49 9.24
C SER A 219 5.56 6.03 7.92
N ASP A 220 5.49 5.24 6.90
CA ASP A 220 5.78 5.59 5.51
C ASP A 220 4.46 5.60 4.75
N ASP A 221 4.47 5.24 3.49
CA ASP A 221 3.25 5.25 2.70
C ASP A 221 2.19 4.27 3.20
N GLY A 222 0.97 4.59 2.86
CA GLY A 222 -0.14 3.68 3.08
C GLY A 222 -0.03 2.47 2.17
N ILE A 223 -0.17 2.68 0.87
CA ILE A 223 -0.07 1.64 -0.17
C ILE A 223 0.81 2.16 -1.29
N GLU A 224 1.88 1.44 -1.61
CA GLU A 224 2.78 1.82 -2.70
C GLU A 224 2.90 0.72 -3.77
N PHE A 225 2.88 1.17 -5.05
CA PHE A 225 2.99 0.34 -6.24
C PHE A 225 4.32 0.58 -6.94
N PHE A 226 5.24 -0.33 -6.81
CA PHE A 226 6.54 -0.36 -7.52
C PHE A 226 6.39 -1.06 -8.88
N GLY A 227 5.80 -0.37 -9.84
CA GLY A 227 5.46 -0.95 -11.14
C GLY A 227 4.35 -1.99 -11.09
N GLY A 228 4.24 -2.80 -12.15
CA GLY A 228 3.26 -3.86 -12.22
C GLY A 228 1.90 -3.43 -12.80
N THR A 229 0.93 -4.32 -12.64
CA THR A 229 -0.41 -4.19 -13.26
C THR A 229 -1.54 -4.49 -12.27
N ALA A 230 -1.23 -4.56 -10.96
CA ALA A 230 -2.22 -4.84 -9.94
C ALA A 230 -3.35 -3.81 -9.93
N ASN A 231 -4.58 -4.30 -9.74
CA ASN A 231 -5.76 -3.45 -9.58
C ASN A 231 -6.19 -3.44 -8.11
N LEU A 232 -6.67 -2.29 -7.64
CA LEU A 232 -7.13 -2.12 -6.25
C LEU A 232 -8.52 -1.49 -6.24
N SER A 233 -9.46 -2.15 -5.56
CA SER A 233 -10.79 -1.61 -5.32
C SER A 233 -11.05 -1.43 -3.83
N HIS A 234 -11.88 -0.45 -3.43
CA HIS A 234 -12.26 -0.18 -2.05
C HIS A 234 -11.08 -0.12 -1.08
N ALA A 235 -10.31 0.95 -1.13
CA ALA A 235 -9.16 1.17 -0.26
C ALA A 235 -9.36 2.36 0.67
N VAL A 236 -8.88 2.23 1.90
CA VAL A 236 -8.84 3.33 2.89
C VAL A 236 -7.42 3.46 3.42
N SER A 237 -6.76 4.59 3.15
CA SER A 237 -5.50 4.97 3.77
C SER A 237 -5.75 6.10 4.75
N SER A 238 -5.42 5.90 6.02
CA SER A 238 -5.73 6.87 7.07
C SER A 238 -4.57 7.08 8.03
N ALA A 239 -4.19 8.35 8.22
CA ALA A 239 -3.16 8.77 9.14
C ALA A 239 -1.79 8.11 8.89
N CYS A 240 -1.41 7.82 7.64
CA CYS A 240 -0.07 7.42 7.25
C CYS A 240 0.87 8.65 7.30
N GLN A 241 2.16 8.42 7.60
CA GLN A 241 3.08 9.52 7.89
C GLN A 241 3.65 10.19 6.65
N ASP A 242 3.76 9.47 5.55
CA ASP A 242 4.08 10.02 4.24
C ASP A 242 2.83 10.01 3.36
N ASP A 243 2.83 9.40 2.23
CA ASP A 243 1.74 9.47 1.28
C ASP A 243 0.64 8.45 1.56
N ALA A 244 -0.60 8.79 1.21
CA ALA A 244 -1.69 7.82 1.39
C ALA A 244 -1.62 6.71 0.34
N PHE A 245 -1.33 7.08 -0.91
CA PHE A 245 -1.12 6.18 -2.04
C PHE A 245 0.03 6.72 -2.89
N ASP A 246 1.04 5.89 -3.11
CA ASP A 246 2.15 6.18 -4.01
C ASP A 246 2.24 5.15 -5.13
N TRP A 247 2.77 5.59 -6.27
CA TRP A 247 3.13 4.70 -7.37
C TRP A 247 4.27 5.22 -8.20
N GLU A 248 5.13 4.31 -8.60
CA GLU A 248 6.29 4.58 -9.45
C GLU A 248 6.61 3.38 -10.36
N PHE A 249 7.74 3.45 -11.04
CA PHE A 249 8.35 2.38 -11.83
C PHE A 249 7.43 1.71 -12.86
N GLY A 250 6.52 2.49 -13.46
CA GLY A 250 5.71 2.01 -14.56
C GLY A 250 4.47 1.22 -14.17
N TRP A 251 3.85 1.54 -13.01
CA TRP A 251 2.57 0.94 -12.67
C TRP A 251 1.45 1.35 -13.63
N VAL A 252 0.74 0.35 -14.17
CA VAL A 252 -0.34 0.52 -15.17
C VAL A 252 -1.67 -0.13 -14.73
N GLY A 253 -1.87 -0.27 -13.42
CA GLY A 253 -3.09 -0.85 -12.87
C GLY A 253 -4.30 0.09 -12.86
N LYS A 254 -5.33 -0.36 -12.18
CA LYS A 254 -6.61 0.38 -12.06
C LYS A 254 -7.00 0.53 -10.60
N GLY A 255 -7.68 1.64 -10.29
CA GLY A 255 -8.18 1.95 -8.95
C GLY A 255 -9.62 2.45 -8.96
N GLN A 256 -10.45 2.00 -7.98
CA GLN A 256 -11.76 2.58 -7.76
C GLN A 256 -12.14 2.53 -6.28
N PHE A 257 -12.86 3.57 -5.82
CA PHE A 257 -13.34 3.71 -4.45
C PHE A 257 -12.21 3.79 -3.42
N TRP A 258 -11.29 4.75 -3.60
CA TRP A 258 -10.20 4.98 -2.65
C TRP A 258 -10.48 6.18 -1.76
N VAL A 259 -10.11 6.06 -0.50
CA VAL A 259 -10.20 7.11 0.51
C VAL A 259 -8.83 7.36 1.11
N ALA A 260 -8.38 8.60 1.13
CA ALA A 260 -7.23 9.07 1.91
C ALA A 260 -7.70 10.04 2.98
N MET A 261 -7.18 9.92 4.20
CA MET A 261 -7.40 10.85 5.30
C MET A 261 -6.11 11.10 6.06
N GLN A 262 -5.73 12.37 6.19
CA GLN A 262 -4.54 12.77 6.95
C GLN A 262 -4.82 12.90 8.44
N ASP A 263 -3.77 12.84 9.26
CA ASP A 263 -3.79 13.17 10.70
C ASP A 263 -3.14 14.55 10.93
N LEU A 264 -3.43 15.18 12.08
CA LEU A 264 -2.94 16.52 12.42
C LEU A 264 -1.42 16.64 12.39
N ASN A 265 -0.73 15.63 12.87
CA ASN A 265 0.71 15.67 13.09
C ASN A 265 1.52 14.97 12.00
N ILE A 266 0.88 14.21 11.12
CA ILE A 266 1.53 13.33 10.15
C ILE A 266 0.77 13.32 8.83
N GLY A 267 1.47 13.06 7.73
CA GLY A 267 0.93 12.95 6.37
C GLY A 267 1.58 13.95 5.41
N ASN A 268 1.78 13.52 4.19
CA ASN A 268 2.33 14.31 3.08
C ASN A 268 1.27 14.44 1.98
N ASN A 269 1.26 13.58 0.96
CA ASN A 269 0.30 13.72 -0.13
C ASN A 269 -0.90 12.74 0.00
N GLY A 270 -2.00 13.07 -0.66
CA GLY A 270 -3.07 12.11 -0.90
C GLY A 270 -2.64 11.09 -1.96
N PHE A 271 -2.10 11.59 -3.06
CA PHE A 271 -1.42 10.83 -4.12
C PHE A 271 -0.03 11.41 -4.35
N GLU A 272 1.00 10.59 -4.29
CA GLU A 272 2.28 10.78 -4.96
C GLU A 272 2.32 9.92 -6.22
N ALA A 273 2.58 10.52 -7.36
CA ALA A 273 2.38 9.89 -8.66
C ALA A 273 3.62 10.08 -9.53
N ASP A 274 4.46 9.08 -9.57
CA ASP A 274 5.72 9.11 -10.31
C ASP A 274 5.73 8.13 -11.50
N ASN A 275 6.49 8.47 -12.54
CA ASN A 275 6.92 7.49 -13.52
C ASN A 275 8.24 6.85 -13.06
N ASN A 276 9.31 7.64 -13.09
CA ASN A 276 10.61 7.20 -12.59
C ASN A 276 11.47 8.43 -12.29
N ARG A 277 11.85 8.60 -11.02
CA ARG A 277 12.62 9.77 -10.54
C ARG A 277 14.02 9.87 -11.16
N MET A 278 14.60 8.74 -11.58
CA MET A 278 15.93 8.71 -12.19
C MET A 278 15.89 9.07 -13.68
N ASN A 279 14.79 8.73 -14.36
CA ASN A 279 14.62 9.01 -15.78
C ASN A 279 13.13 8.99 -16.17
N ALA A 280 12.54 10.17 -16.27
CA ALA A 280 11.13 10.37 -16.60
C ALA A 280 10.68 9.81 -17.98
N ALA A 281 11.61 9.39 -18.83
CA ALA A 281 11.31 8.85 -20.15
C ALA A 281 11.26 7.31 -20.22
N LEU A 282 11.46 6.63 -19.08
CA LEU A 282 11.47 5.17 -19.07
C LEU A 282 10.07 4.57 -19.31
N GLU A 283 10.07 3.47 -20.05
CA GLU A 283 8.87 2.70 -20.42
C GLU A 283 8.87 1.31 -19.72
N PRO A 284 7.69 0.76 -19.40
CA PRO A 284 6.37 1.37 -19.54
C PRO A 284 6.22 2.61 -18.65
N HIS A 285 5.61 3.69 -19.15
CA HIS A 285 5.25 4.80 -18.27
C HIS A 285 4.22 4.33 -17.25
N SER A 286 4.34 4.81 -16.00
CA SER A 286 3.23 4.76 -15.06
C SER A 286 2.02 5.43 -15.69
N ASN A 287 0.92 4.69 -15.81
CA ASN A 287 -0.28 5.15 -16.50
C ASN A 287 -1.54 4.49 -15.90
N PRO A 288 -1.76 4.65 -14.60
CA PRO A 288 -2.94 4.09 -13.97
C PRO A 288 -4.22 4.74 -14.46
N MET A 289 -5.32 3.99 -14.34
CA MET A 289 -6.68 4.50 -14.51
C MET A 289 -7.40 4.42 -13.16
N ILE A 290 -7.69 5.58 -12.57
CA ILE A 290 -8.25 5.65 -11.21
C ILE A 290 -9.52 6.50 -11.23
N SER A 291 -10.58 6.02 -10.58
CA SER A 291 -11.87 6.70 -10.53
C SER A 291 -12.53 6.60 -9.15
N ASN A 292 -13.40 7.55 -8.84
CA ASN A 292 -14.17 7.57 -7.59
C ASN A 292 -13.28 7.55 -6.34
N VAL A 293 -12.55 8.64 -6.12
CA VAL A 293 -11.61 8.80 -5.01
C VAL A 293 -11.97 10.01 -4.16
N THR A 294 -11.80 9.87 -2.85
CA THR A 294 -11.92 10.98 -1.90
C THR A 294 -10.61 11.16 -1.15
N LEU A 295 -9.91 12.25 -1.42
CA LEU A 295 -8.66 12.64 -0.75
C LEU A 295 -8.95 13.78 0.21
N LEU A 296 -8.67 13.56 1.49
CA LEU A 296 -8.94 14.50 2.58
C LEU A 296 -7.66 14.84 3.33
N GLY A 297 -7.31 16.13 3.31
CA GLY A 297 -6.33 16.70 4.21
C GLY A 297 -6.92 16.88 5.62
N LEU A 298 -6.54 17.96 6.30
CA LEU A 298 -6.99 18.25 7.68
C LEU A 298 -8.23 19.14 7.77
N GLY A 299 -8.67 19.69 6.64
CA GLY A 299 -9.67 20.75 6.59
C GLY A 299 -9.05 22.15 6.60
N GLN A 300 -9.81 23.13 6.13
CA GLN A 300 -9.35 24.51 6.00
C GLN A 300 -9.03 25.12 7.37
N GLY A 301 -7.89 25.80 7.45
CA GLY A 301 -7.48 26.50 8.66
C GLY A 301 -6.79 25.65 9.72
N VAL A 302 -6.74 24.36 9.54
CA VAL A 302 -5.96 23.49 10.40
C VAL A 302 -4.49 23.55 9.98
N VAL A 303 -3.63 24.00 10.91
CA VAL A 303 -2.18 24.06 10.69
C VAL A 303 -1.60 22.70 11.02
N PRO A 304 -0.97 21.99 10.05
CA PRO A 304 -0.34 20.72 10.33
C PRO A 304 0.86 20.90 11.29
N GLY A 305 1.08 19.88 12.10
CA GLY A 305 2.37 19.74 12.80
C GLY A 305 3.45 19.35 11.78
N GLY A 306 4.63 19.97 11.88
CA GLY A 306 5.73 19.72 10.93
C GLY A 306 5.82 20.78 9.81
N SER A 307 6.82 20.62 8.96
CA SER A 307 7.14 21.57 7.88
C SER A 307 6.73 21.07 6.49
N ASP A 308 6.12 19.90 6.40
CA ASP A 308 5.95 19.22 5.12
C ASP A 308 4.80 19.82 4.31
N LYS A 309 5.01 19.84 3.00
CA LYS A 309 3.99 20.24 2.04
C LYS A 309 2.97 19.11 1.99
N ARG A 310 1.70 19.45 2.14
CA ARG A 310 0.59 18.49 2.06
C ARG A 310 -0.24 18.79 0.82
N GLN A 311 -0.09 17.94 -0.17
CA GLN A 311 -0.74 18.08 -1.47
C GLN A 311 -1.81 17.01 -1.65
N GLY A 312 -2.90 17.37 -2.32
CA GLY A 312 -3.94 16.38 -2.62
C GLY A 312 -3.47 15.36 -3.65
N ILE A 313 -3.00 15.85 -4.78
CA ILE A 313 -2.47 15.05 -5.90
C ILE A 313 -1.15 15.70 -6.35
N ALA A 314 -0.05 14.98 -6.24
CA ALA A 314 1.27 15.37 -6.75
C ALA A 314 1.61 14.53 -7.99
N LEU A 315 1.60 15.13 -9.18
CA LEU A 315 1.91 14.48 -10.45
C LEU A 315 3.36 14.83 -10.83
N ARG A 316 4.25 13.84 -10.80
CA ARG A 316 5.69 14.03 -10.84
C ARG A 316 6.38 13.13 -11.86
N SER A 317 7.68 13.37 -12.07
CA SER A 317 8.61 12.48 -12.80
C SER A 317 8.10 11.96 -14.15
N GLY A 318 7.31 12.80 -14.87
CA GLY A 318 6.80 12.45 -16.20
C GLY A 318 5.71 11.37 -16.21
N VAL A 319 4.95 11.22 -15.13
CA VAL A 319 3.85 10.27 -15.02
C VAL A 319 2.77 10.50 -16.07
N ASN A 320 2.20 9.43 -16.62
CA ASN A 320 0.88 9.44 -17.25
C ASN A 320 -0.16 9.01 -16.23
N ALA A 321 -1.37 9.55 -16.28
CA ALA A 321 -2.46 9.16 -15.39
C ALA A 321 -3.82 9.51 -15.99
N LYS A 322 -4.81 8.65 -15.75
CA LYS A 322 -6.22 8.90 -16.07
C LYS A 322 -7.02 8.91 -14.79
N LEU A 323 -7.24 10.11 -14.26
CA LEU A 323 -7.95 10.35 -13.00
C LEU A 323 -9.33 10.92 -13.28
N SER A 324 -10.36 10.41 -12.61
CA SER A 324 -11.73 10.89 -12.76
C SER A 324 -12.55 10.72 -11.48
N ASN A 325 -13.59 11.53 -11.35
CA ASN A 325 -14.54 11.45 -10.24
C ASN A 325 -13.85 11.60 -8.87
N MET A 326 -12.94 12.58 -8.74
CA MET A 326 -12.19 12.83 -7.52
C MET A 326 -12.87 13.87 -6.64
N ILE A 327 -12.82 13.70 -5.33
CA ILE A 327 -13.00 14.77 -4.33
C ILE A 327 -11.64 15.01 -3.69
N VAL A 328 -11.13 16.24 -3.79
CA VAL A 328 -9.84 16.65 -3.19
C VAL A 328 -10.11 17.85 -2.28
N SER A 329 -9.99 17.65 -0.98
CA SER A 329 -10.40 18.67 0.00
C SER A 329 -9.51 18.76 1.22
N GLY A 330 -9.25 19.99 1.67
CA GLY A 330 -8.65 20.26 2.98
C GLY A 330 -7.14 20.08 3.08
N PHE A 331 -6.41 19.98 1.98
CA PHE A 331 -4.94 19.91 1.99
C PHE A 331 -4.32 21.27 2.26
N SER A 332 -3.31 21.34 3.14
CA SER A 332 -2.78 22.60 3.65
C SER A 332 -1.85 23.34 2.68
N ASP A 333 -1.29 22.68 1.66
CA ASP A 333 -0.49 23.35 0.62
C ASP A 333 -1.34 23.57 -0.64
N VAL A 334 -1.68 22.50 -1.37
CA VAL A 334 -2.44 22.62 -2.62
C VAL A 334 -3.21 21.34 -2.92
N GLY A 335 -4.34 21.45 -3.61
CA GLY A 335 -5.13 20.27 -4.01
C GLY A 335 -4.50 19.49 -5.16
N VAL A 336 -3.92 20.18 -6.17
CA VAL A 336 -3.27 19.54 -7.32
C VAL A 336 -1.96 20.25 -7.64
N PHE A 337 -0.89 19.48 -7.74
CA PHE A 337 0.45 19.92 -8.09
C PHE A 337 0.98 19.16 -9.31
N PHE A 338 1.67 19.87 -10.20
CA PHE A 338 2.39 19.29 -11.34
C PHE A 338 3.87 19.62 -11.24
N GLU A 339 4.70 18.59 -11.29
CA GLU A 339 6.13 18.79 -11.52
C GLU A 339 6.43 19.04 -13.01
N GLU A 340 7.51 19.72 -13.30
CA GLU A 340 7.90 20.13 -14.66
C GLU A 340 7.89 18.98 -15.67
N ALA A 341 8.45 17.83 -15.31
CA ALA A 341 8.53 16.67 -16.20
C ALA A 341 7.16 16.13 -16.64
N THR A 342 6.14 16.27 -15.78
CA THR A 342 4.78 15.79 -16.05
C THR A 342 3.98 16.75 -16.95
N ILE A 343 4.36 18.01 -17.01
CA ILE A 343 3.67 19.00 -17.85
C ILE A 343 3.73 18.59 -19.33
N ALA A 344 4.86 18.06 -19.78
CA ALA A 344 4.99 17.55 -21.15
C ALA A 344 3.98 16.43 -21.45
N GLN A 345 3.68 15.57 -20.48
CA GLN A 345 2.71 14.49 -20.61
C GLN A 345 1.27 15.05 -20.64
N ALA A 346 0.98 16.07 -19.82
CA ALA A 346 -0.30 16.76 -19.82
C ALA A 346 -0.59 17.44 -21.17
N LEU A 347 0.39 18.16 -21.71
CA LEU A 347 0.30 18.82 -23.03
C LEU A 347 0.16 17.80 -24.17
N ALA A 348 0.73 16.62 -24.03
CA ALA A 348 0.59 15.51 -24.98
C ALA A 348 -0.73 14.74 -24.83
N GLY A 349 -1.64 15.14 -23.92
CA GLY A 349 -2.92 14.48 -23.68
C GLY A 349 -2.82 13.11 -22.99
N LYS A 350 -1.69 12.82 -22.35
CA LYS A 350 -1.45 11.55 -21.65
C LYS A 350 -1.86 11.60 -20.18
N VAL A 351 -2.09 12.78 -19.63
CA VAL A 351 -2.68 13.01 -18.30
C VAL A 351 -4.10 13.53 -18.48
N SER A 352 -5.04 12.99 -17.71
CA SER A 352 -6.40 13.53 -17.59
C SER A 352 -6.84 13.57 -16.14
N LEU A 353 -7.57 14.61 -15.76
CA LEU A 353 -8.19 14.77 -14.44
C LEU A 353 -9.57 15.39 -14.67
N THR A 354 -10.63 14.57 -14.64
CA THR A 354 -11.96 14.96 -15.10
C THR A 354 -13.03 14.70 -14.03
N GLN A 355 -14.18 15.40 -14.14
CA GLN A 355 -15.36 15.17 -13.29
C GLN A 355 -15.01 15.17 -11.79
N SER A 356 -14.21 16.16 -11.36
CA SER A 356 -13.62 16.19 -10.01
C SER A 356 -13.98 17.47 -9.28
N LEU A 357 -14.11 17.39 -7.96
CA LEU A 357 -14.39 18.52 -7.07
C LEU A 357 -13.15 18.87 -6.24
N PHE A 358 -12.82 20.16 -6.18
CA PHE A 358 -11.72 20.70 -5.41
C PHE A 358 -12.27 21.71 -4.40
N TRP A 359 -11.98 21.49 -3.09
CA TRP A 359 -12.58 22.29 -2.05
C TRP A 359 -11.65 22.55 -0.87
N GLN A 360 -11.54 23.82 -0.46
CA GLN A 360 -10.84 24.21 0.76
C GLN A 360 -9.38 23.71 0.86
N ASN A 361 -8.67 23.63 -0.27
CA ASN A 361 -7.22 23.37 -0.27
C ASN A 361 -6.45 24.68 -0.19
N GLY A 362 -5.25 24.64 0.38
CA GLY A 362 -4.41 25.82 0.65
C GLY A 362 -4.54 26.32 2.08
N LYS A 363 -3.71 27.31 2.43
CA LYS A 363 -3.71 27.94 3.75
C LYS A 363 -5.00 28.73 4.00
N THR A 364 -5.29 29.00 5.26
CA THR A 364 -6.43 29.84 5.64
C THR A 364 -6.42 31.17 4.91
N GLY A 365 -7.53 31.47 4.25
CA GLY A 365 -7.69 32.73 3.47
C GLY A 365 -7.11 32.68 2.06
N GLU A 366 -6.47 31.58 1.67
CA GLU A 366 -6.03 31.32 0.31
C GLU A 366 -6.90 30.21 -0.30
N SER A 367 -7.30 30.35 -1.54
CA SER A 367 -7.91 29.24 -2.31
C SER A 367 -6.84 28.67 -3.21
N ARG A 368 -6.20 27.59 -2.77
CA ARG A 368 -5.21 26.85 -3.57
C ARG A 368 -5.73 25.44 -3.89
N ASN A 369 -6.96 25.38 -4.38
CA ASN A 369 -7.52 24.09 -4.82
C ASN A 369 -6.63 23.45 -5.89
N ILE A 370 -5.95 24.27 -6.68
CA ILE A 370 -5.05 23.85 -7.75
C ILE A 370 -3.86 24.81 -7.72
N SER A 371 -2.65 24.34 -7.97
CA SER A 371 -1.47 25.23 -8.08
C SER A 371 -1.65 26.20 -9.25
N ASP A 372 -1.14 27.44 -9.09
CA ASP A 372 -1.39 28.48 -10.08
C ASP A 372 -0.53 28.29 -11.33
N VAL A 373 0.78 28.22 -11.16
CA VAL A 373 1.74 28.13 -12.27
C VAL A 373 2.91 27.25 -11.89
N THR A 374 3.32 26.37 -12.79
CA THR A 374 4.60 25.67 -12.74
C THR A 374 5.49 26.18 -13.89
N LEU A 375 6.75 26.48 -13.60
CA LEU A 375 7.72 26.89 -14.63
C LEU A 375 8.26 25.66 -15.35
N VAL A 376 8.28 25.70 -16.68
CA VAL A 376 8.88 24.71 -17.57
C VAL A 376 9.98 25.42 -18.33
N GLY A 377 11.20 25.40 -17.83
CA GLY A 377 12.28 26.21 -18.35
C GLY A 377 11.92 27.70 -18.32
N ALA A 378 11.85 28.34 -19.49
CA ALA A 378 11.43 29.73 -19.64
C ALA A 378 9.92 29.93 -19.90
N THR A 379 9.14 28.85 -19.97
CA THR A 379 7.70 28.86 -20.26
C THR A 379 6.91 28.58 -18.98
N SER A 380 5.86 29.34 -18.75
CA SER A 380 4.92 29.09 -17.66
C SER A 380 3.80 28.16 -18.14
N PHE A 381 3.43 27.20 -17.30
CA PHE A 381 2.26 26.35 -17.49
C PHE A 381 1.23 26.67 -16.41
N ASP A 382 0.06 27.15 -16.83
CA ASP A 382 -1.04 27.45 -15.93
C ASP A 382 -1.77 26.14 -15.57
N VAL A 383 -1.41 25.56 -14.44
CA VAL A 383 -1.98 24.29 -13.93
C VAL A 383 -3.47 24.46 -13.69
N ARG A 384 -3.89 25.59 -13.11
CA ARG A 384 -5.29 25.85 -12.81
C ARG A 384 -6.12 25.93 -14.09
N ALA A 385 -5.68 26.70 -15.10
CA ALA A 385 -6.38 26.79 -16.37
C ALA A 385 -6.47 25.42 -17.06
N TRP A 386 -5.43 24.62 -16.99
CA TRP A 386 -5.42 23.28 -17.55
C TRP A 386 -6.42 22.34 -16.83
N VAL A 387 -6.40 22.29 -15.49
CA VAL A 387 -7.30 21.42 -14.69
C VAL A 387 -8.75 21.87 -14.85
N MET A 388 -9.04 23.17 -14.74
CA MET A 388 -10.41 23.68 -14.86
C MET A 388 -10.94 23.65 -16.32
N GLY A 389 -10.06 23.54 -17.29
CA GLY A 389 -10.40 23.30 -18.69
C GLY A 389 -10.78 21.85 -19.00
N GLN A 390 -10.52 20.90 -18.09
CA GLN A 390 -10.93 19.51 -18.25
C GLN A 390 -12.44 19.34 -17.98
N PRO A 391 -13.12 18.39 -18.66
CA PRO A 391 -14.56 18.22 -18.52
C PRO A 391 -15.02 17.92 -17.10
N GLY A 392 -16.02 18.64 -16.61
CA GLY A 392 -16.75 18.33 -15.39
C GLY A 392 -16.02 18.66 -14.07
N ASN A 393 -14.87 19.33 -14.12
CA ASN A 393 -14.18 19.79 -12.92
C ASN A 393 -14.84 21.01 -12.32
N LEU A 394 -15.00 21.02 -10.99
CA LEU A 394 -15.67 22.08 -10.23
C LEU A 394 -14.86 22.45 -8.98
N GLU A 395 -14.84 23.73 -8.65
CA GLU A 395 -14.50 24.19 -7.31
C GLU A 395 -15.79 24.39 -6.52
N ALA A 396 -16.15 23.36 -5.74
CA ALA A 396 -17.41 23.33 -4.99
C ALA A 396 -17.30 22.46 -3.74
N ASP A 397 -18.10 22.82 -2.71
CA ASP A 397 -18.23 22.00 -1.50
C ASP A 397 -18.83 20.62 -1.87
N PRO A 398 -18.13 19.51 -1.63
CA PRO A 398 -18.66 18.18 -1.82
C PRO A 398 -19.74 17.81 -0.83
N MET A 399 -19.96 18.60 0.22
CA MET A 399 -20.96 18.40 1.27
C MET A 399 -20.89 16.99 1.92
N LEU A 400 -19.70 16.57 2.31
CA LEU A 400 -19.49 15.35 3.10
C LEU A 400 -20.12 15.51 4.50
N VAL A 401 -20.55 14.41 5.13
CA VAL A 401 -21.30 14.46 6.39
C VAL A 401 -20.44 14.92 7.58
N ASP A 402 -19.33 14.23 7.84
CA ASP A 402 -18.36 14.55 8.92
C ASP A 402 -16.97 14.00 8.54
N PRO A 403 -16.30 14.59 7.52
CA PRO A 403 -15.12 14.00 6.90
C PRO A 403 -13.85 14.11 7.75
N PHE A 404 -13.77 15.09 8.65
CA PHE A 404 -12.57 15.39 9.43
C PHE A 404 -12.61 14.86 10.87
N ASN A 405 -13.51 13.94 11.17
CA ASN A 405 -13.55 13.24 12.46
C ASN A 405 -12.51 12.11 12.45
N PRO A 406 -11.42 12.21 13.23
CA PRO A 406 -10.29 11.29 13.10
C PRO A 406 -10.55 9.88 13.62
N THR A 407 -11.61 9.69 14.42
CA THR A 407 -11.93 8.39 15.06
C THR A 407 -13.21 7.76 14.53
N ALA A 408 -14.08 8.54 13.89
CA ALA A 408 -15.35 8.08 13.35
C ALA A 408 -15.77 8.92 12.13
N PRO A 409 -14.96 8.96 11.07
CA PRO A 409 -15.25 9.76 9.89
C PRO A 409 -16.54 9.29 9.21
N LYS A 410 -17.31 10.26 8.67
CA LYS A 410 -18.51 9.99 7.88
C LYS A 410 -18.34 10.63 6.51
N LEU A 411 -18.03 9.82 5.54
CA LEU A 411 -17.57 10.22 4.22
C LEU A 411 -18.66 10.19 3.16
N THR A 412 -19.90 9.87 3.53
CA THR A 412 -21.04 9.90 2.63
C THR A 412 -21.45 11.33 2.28
N LEU A 413 -22.09 11.49 1.14
CA LEU A 413 -22.57 12.76 0.62
C LEU A 413 -23.91 13.13 1.28
N LYS A 414 -24.05 14.41 1.67
CA LYS A 414 -25.34 14.96 2.13
C LYS A 414 -26.32 15.13 0.97
N PRO A 415 -27.63 15.13 1.23
CA PRO A 415 -28.63 15.53 0.23
C PRO A 415 -28.33 16.91 -0.34
N GLY A 416 -28.40 17.05 -1.65
CA GLY A 416 -28.11 18.31 -2.36
C GLY A 416 -26.63 18.52 -2.71
N SER A 417 -25.74 17.59 -2.35
CA SER A 417 -24.33 17.63 -2.76
C SER A 417 -24.21 17.64 -4.29
N PRO A 418 -23.34 18.50 -4.86
CA PRO A 418 -23.03 18.48 -6.28
C PRO A 418 -22.30 17.20 -6.71
N ALA A 419 -21.74 16.46 -5.76
CA ALA A 419 -21.04 15.19 -6.01
C ALA A 419 -21.98 13.98 -6.17
N LEU A 420 -23.29 14.11 -5.91
CA LEU A 420 -24.24 12.99 -6.05
C LEU A 420 -24.47 12.57 -7.51
N THR A 421 -24.17 13.46 -8.45
CA THR A 421 -24.35 13.24 -9.87
C THR A 421 -23.17 13.80 -10.66
N GLY A 422 -23.05 13.41 -11.93
CA GLY A 422 -21.98 13.89 -12.81
C GLY A 422 -20.74 13.00 -12.86
N GLY A 423 -20.66 12.02 -11.97
CA GLY A 423 -19.63 10.99 -12.03
C GLY A 423 -19.87 10.05 -13.22
N THR A 424 -18.82 9.77 -13.96
CA THR A 424 -18.84 8.81 -15.07
C THR A 424 -17.54 8.00 -15.01
N PRO A 425 -17.56 6.81 -14.39
CA PRO A 425 -16.41 5.93 -14.38
C PRO A 425 -15.99 5.52 -15.78
N PRO A 426 -14.72 5.17 -16.00
CA PRO A 426 -14.27 4.63 -17.28
C PRO A 426 -15.07 3.40 -17.71
N SER A 427 -15.22 3.21 -19.03
CA SER A 427 -16.01 2.11 -19.61
C SER A 427 -15.37 0.71 -19.49
N ASP A 428 -14.17 0.61 -18.90
CA ASP A 428 -13.51 -0.68 -18.67
C ASP A 428 -14.25 -1.51 -17.63
N SER A 429 -14.29 -2.82 -17.81
CA SER A 429 -15.07 -3.77 -16.97
C SER A 429 -14.63 -3.86 -15.51
N PHE A 430 -13.46 -3.32 -15.15
CA PHE A 430 -13.04 -3.20 -13.75
C PHE A 430 -13.90 -2.21 -12.97
N PHE A 431 -14.37 -1.14 -13.63
CA PHE A 431 -15.08 -0.07 -12.95
C PHE A 431 -16.56 -0.38 -12.79
N GLN A 432 -17.04 -0.25 -11.56
CA GLN A 432 -18.46 -0.32 -11.26
C GLN A 432 -19.16 0.97 -11.75
N PRO A 433 -20.30 0.86 -12.41
CA PRO A 433 -21.04 2.02 -12.88
C PRO A 433 -21.73 2.73 -11.70
N VAL A 434 -21.26 3.92 -11.37
CA VAL A 434 -21.86 4.82 -10.37
C VAL A 434 -21.97 6.23 -10.95
N THR A 435 -22.88 7.05 -10.40
CA THR A 435 -23.11 8.42 -10.87
C THR A 435 -22.51 9.47 -9.94
N HIS A 436 -22.03 9.09 -8.77
CA HIS A 436 -21.44 10.01 -7.82
C HIS A 436 -19.96 10.26 -8.11
N ILE A 437 -19.49 11.42 -7.69
CA ILE A 437 -18.07 11.80 -7.62
C ILE A 437 -17.57 11.49 -6.22
N GLY A 438 -16.31 11.06 -6.10
CA GLY A 438 -15.74 10.62 -4.84
C GLY A 438 -15.91 9.12 -4.58
N ALA A 439 -15.28 8.64 -3.51
CA ALA A 439 -15.22 7.22 -3.15
C ALA A 439 -16.56 6.67 -2.64
N LEU A 440 -17.40 7.52 -2.05
CA LEU A 440 -18.69 7.16 -1.48
C LEU A 440 -19.79 8.06 -2.06
N GLY A 441 -20.94 7.45 -2.32
CA GLY A 441 -22.19 8.16 -2.58
C GLY A 441 -22.97 8.38 -1.27
N THR A 442 -24.20 7.89 -1.23
CA THR A 442 -25.05 7.85 -0.03
C THR A 442 -24.80 6.61 0.82
N ASP A 443 -24.24 5.56 0.24
CA ASP A 443 -23.96 4.30 0.91
C ASP A 443 -22.55 4.29 1.47
N ASP A 444 -22.42 3.87 2.75
CA ASP A 444 -21.15 3.76 3.44
C ASP A 444 -20.60 2.33 3.37
N TRP A 445 -19.79 2.06 2.36
CA TRP A 445 -19.12 0.77 2.21
C TRP A 445 -17.97 0.59 3.23
N THR A 446 -17.50 1.67 3.88
CA THR A 446 -16.44 1.59 4.90
C THR A 446 -16.97 1.08 6.24
N ALA A 447 -18.26 1.24 6.51
CA ALA A 447 -18.87 0.88 7.78
C ALA A 447 -18.78 -0.63 8.08
N GLY A 448 -18.47 -0.94 9.33
CA GLY A 448 -18.51 -2.30 9.90
C GLY A 448 -17.21 -3.09 9.79
N TRP A 449 -16.29 -2.73 8.92
CA TRP A 449 -15.00 -3.44 8.77
C TRP A 449 -13.78 -2.55 8.98
N THR A 450 -13.89 -1.24 8.77
CA THR A 450 -12.80 -0.29 9.06
C THR A 450 -12.73 0.05 10.54
N SER A 451 -11.55 0.51 10.98
CA SER A 451 -11.30 0.93 12.36
C SER A 451 -10.27 2.06 12.38
N PHE A 452 -10.47 3.04 13.25
CA PHE A 452 -9.62 4.23 13.33
C PHE A 452 -9.10 4.45 14.77
N PRO A 453 -8.37 3.47 15.35
CA PRO A 453 -7.85 3.61 16.72
C PRO A 453 -6.75 4.66 16.77
N ALA A 454 -6.75 5.49 17.81
CA ALA A 454 -5.70 6.50 17.99
C ALA A 454 -4.33 5.87 18.31
N ASN A 455 -4.33 4.72 18.97
CA ASN A 455 -3.14 3.97 19.40
C ASN A 455 -3.49 2.55 19.88
#